data_d46bad8652127b25ebe903774307b9fa
#
_entry.id   d46bad8652127b25ebe903774307b9fa
#
_cell.length_a   1.000
_cell.length_b   1.000
_cell.length_c   1.000
_cell.angle_alpha   90.00
_cell.angle_beta   90.00
_cell.angle_gamma   90.00
#
_symmetry.space_group_name_H-M   'P 1'
#
loop_
_entity.id
_entity.type
_entity.pdbx_description
1 polymer ?
#
loop_
_entity_poly.entity_id
_entity_poly.type
_entity_poly.pdbx_seq_one_letter_code
_entity_poly.pdbx_strand_id
1 'polypeptide(L)'
;MIRRLALAVGVAVLLAAPATAAAASGKEAKVPEKTPVPKATVKIDVGALHGGKATILGTVPVTGTVAPFVPGQRVEVVFYLDGHRLVSRKVAVQQGPNETGTFEASVIVKEGGKYAVSAKHAATATLGADSTVRKHWTVSYPKLNRGECSAIVGGFKSHLAKMGYVSGGGRCFTARLGREVLAYRKVNDLDRTKKAGPGILKAVFEGKGGYHVKYPDAGEHAEVSLEKQVLVLIKDGKPFAIYPVSTGKPSTPTVTGHYSFYRQEPGYNSEGMYYSFYWHNGYAVHGYAEVPNYAASHGCVRTFIADQPRIYEQLHFGESIFVF
;
A
#
# COMPACT_ATOMS: atom_id res chain seq x y z
N MET A 1 -11.65 10.04 -57.08
CA MET A 1 -12.00 11.18 -57.96
C MET A 1 -11.43 12.45 -57.35
N ILE A 2 -10.33 12.79 -57.76
CA ILE A 2 -9.73 13.93 -58.49
C ILE A 2 -10.55 15.25 -58.40
N ARG A 3 -9.97 16.26 -57.83
CA ARG A 3 -9.83 17.58 -58.46
C ARG A 3 -8.78 18.43 -57.73
N ARG A 4 -7.68 18.63 -58.43
CA ARG A 4 -6.69 19.69 -58.19
C ARG A 4 -7.26 21.01 -58.75
N LEU A 5 -7.00 22.12 -58.07
CA LEU A 5 -7.08 23.45 -58.71
C LEU A 5 -5.78 24.19 -58.38
N ALA A 6 -5.06 24.49 -59.43
CA ALA A 6 -3.92 25.41 -59.47
C ALA A 6 -4.44 26.81 -59.77
N LEU A 7 -3.87 27.80 -59.11
CA LEU A 7 -4.03 29.20 -59.57
C LEU A 7 -2.68 29.91 -59.64
N ALA A 8 -2.53 30.67 -60.71
CA ALA A 8 -1.31 31.15 -61.26
C ALA A 8 -0.78 32.48 -60.65
N VAL A 9 0.49 32.61 -60.82
CA VAL A 9 1.38 33.75 -60.50
C VAL A 9 1.04 34.98 -61.30
N GLY A 10 0.93 36.16 -60.68
CA GLY A 10 0.96 37.49 -61.33
C GLY A 10 2.11 38.30 -60.75
N VAL A 11 3.12 38.51 -61.59
CA VAL A 11 4.25 39.38 -61.29
C VAL A 11 3.90 40.81 -61.73
N ALA A 12 3.89 41.76 -60.79
CA ALA A 12 3.81 43.17 -61.06
C ALA A 12 5.18 43.84 -60.73
N VAL A 13 5.89 44.29 -61.74
CA VAL A 13 7.10 45.06 -61.60
C VAL A 13 6.72 46.54 -61.42
N LEU A 14 7.08 47.14 -60.30
CA LEU A 14 6.99 48.58 -60.04
C LEU A 14 8.39 49.12 -59.91
N LEU A 15 8.68 50.02 -60.83
CA LEU A 15 9.91 50.85 -60.89
C LEU A 15 9.92 51.84 -59.73
N ALA A 16 10.95 51.83 -58.89
CA ALA A 16 11.16 52.78 -57.81
C ALA A 16 12.17 53.84 -58.21
N ALA A 17 11.80 55.11 -58.06
CA ALA A 17 12.69 56.26 -58.15
C ALA A 17 13.50 56.47 -56.88
N PRO A 18 14.72 56.98 -56.90
CA PRO A 18 15.55 57.17 -55.73
C PRO A 18 15.11 58.40 -54.94
N ALA A 19 14.69 58.18 -53.67
CA ALA A 19 14.49 59.21 -52.68
C ALA A 19 15.80 59.40 -51.87
N THR A 20 16.34 60.60 -51.88
CA THR A 20 17.46 61.03 -51.06
C THR A 20 17.06 61.03 -49.58
N ALA A 21 17.61 60.12 -48.79
CA ALA A 21 17.41 60.11 -47.37
C ALA A 21 18.38 61.10 -46.67
N ALA A 22 17.81 62.10 -46.02
CA ALA A 22 18.52 62.89 -45.01
C ALA A 22 18.82 62.05 -43.77
N ALA A 23 20.09 61.94 -43.40
CA ALA A 23 20.52 61.26 -42.17
C ALA A 23 20.09 62.09 -40.96
N ALA A 24 19.02 61.62 -40.28
CA ALA A 24 18.70 62.07 -38.92
C ALA A 24 19.53 61.21 -37.94
N SER A 25 20.46 61.84 -37.22
CA SER A 25 21.22 61.22 -36.12
C SER A 25 20.28 60.97 -34.97
N GLY A 26 19.64 59.79 -35.03
CA GLY A 26 18.89 59.26 -33.86
C GLY A 26 19.88 58.80 -32.75
N LYS A 27 19.86 59.49 -31.62
CA LYS A 27 20.48 58.98 -30.44
C LYS A 27 19.80 57.61 -30.09
N GLU A 28 20.54 56.52 -30.29
CA GLU A 28 20.13 55.22 -29.76
C GLU A 28 19.78 55.38 -28.27
N ALA A 29 18.53 55.23 -27.92
CA ALA A 29 18.10 55.12 -26.51
C ALA A 29 18.73 53.87 -25.94
N LYS A 30 19.73 54.05 -25.05
CA LYS A 30 20.37 52.97 -24.28
C LYS A 30 19.26 52.18 -23.59
N VAL A 31 19.00 50.94 -24.05
CA VAL A 31 18.11 49.98 -23.36
C VAL A 31 18.60 49.90 -21.91
N PRO A 32 17.76 50.15 -20.92
CA PRO A 32 18.22 50.12 -19.51
C PRO A 32 18.75 48.71 -19.21
N GLU A 33 20.01 48.64 -18.82
CA GLU A 33 20.70 47.44 -18.43
C GLU A 33 19.94 46.82 -17.25
N LYS A 34 19.36 45.62 -17.47
CA LYS A 34 18.52 44.97 -16.49
C LYS A 34 19.40 44.60 -15.28
N THR A 35 19.23 45.31 -14.18
CA THR A 35 19.97 45.03 -12.95
C THR A 35 19.89 43.54 -12.62
N PRO A 36 21.01 42.84 -12.39
CA PRO A 36 20.98 41.42 -12.12
C PRO A 36 20.21 41.16 -10.83
N VAL A 37 19.12 40.38 -10.91
CA VAL A 37 18.34 39.98 -9.74
C VAL A 37 19.18 39.03 -8.89
N PRO A 38 19.27 39.22 -7.56
CA PRO A 38 19.99 38.32 -6.67
C PRO A 38 19.43 36.92 -6.76
N LYS A 39 20.31 35.89 -6.75
CA LYS A 39 19.90 34.49 -6.81
C LYS A 39 19.32 34.07 -5.47
N ALA A 40 18.19 33.34 -5.46
CA ALA A 40 17.71 32.67 -4.25
C ALA A 40 18.68 31.57 -3.82
N THR A 41 18.68 31.26 -2.53
CA THR A 41 19.33 30.05 -1.97
C THR A 41 18.26 29.26 -1.22
N VAL A 42 17.97 28.04 -1.68
CA VAL A 42 16.99 27.13 -1.05
C VAL A 42 17.73 25.99 -0.38
N LYS A 43 17.41 25.71 0.90
CA LYS A 43 17.91 24.54 1.62
C LYS A 43 16.75 23.77 2.21
N ILE A 44 16.90 22.44 2.34
CA ILE A 44 15.90 21.57 3.01
C ILE A 44 16.59 20.65 4.00
N ASP A 45 15.82 20.28 5.03
CA ASP A 45 16.14 19.18 5.93
C ASP A 45 14.95 18.21 6.03
N VAL A 46 15.26 16.92 6.28
CA VAL A 46 14.27 15.84 6.34
C VAL A 46 14.32 15.22 7.73
N GLY A 47 13.24 15.42 8.47
CA GLY A 47 13.11 14.91 9.84
C GLY A 47 12.52 13.50 9.92
N ALA A 48 12.42 12.99 11.15
CA ALA A 48 11.82 11.71 11.52
C ALA A 48 12.41 10.47 10.78
N LEU A 49 13.70 10.54 10.42
CA LEU A 49 14.43 9.41 9.85
C LEU A 49 15.34 8.75 10.90
N HIS A 50 15.34 7.42 10.92
CA HIS A 50 16.26 6.61 11.73
C HIS A 50 17.16 5.79 10.81
N GLY A 51 18.47 6.11 10.80
CA GLY A 51 19.41 5.49 9.87
C GLY A 51 19.01 5.63 8.39
N GLY A 52 18.53 6.81 8.00
CA GLY A 52 18.08 7.07 6.62
C GLY A 52 16.77 6.35 6.22
N LYS A 53 15.97 5.89 7.19
CA LYS A 53 14.71 5.18 6.96
C LYS A 53 13.55 5.84 7.68
N ALA A 54 12.42 5.99 6.98
CA ALA A 54 11.13 6.35 7.57
C ALA A 54 10.33 5.08 7.91
N THR A 55 9.53 5.13 8.97
CA THR A 55 8.64 4.02 9.31
C THR A 55 7.42 4.03 8.38
N ILE A 56 6.98 2.85 7.92
CA ILE A 56 5.73 2.69 7.15
C ILE A 56 4.55 3.34 7.90
N LEU A 57 3.69 4.04 7.20
CA LEU A 57 2.59 4.88 7.70
C LEU A 57 3.04 6.04 8.60
N GLY A 58 4.34 6.26 8.77
CA GLY A 58 4.87 7.43 9.45
C GLY A 58 4.79 8.69 8.59
N THR A 59 4.75 9.85 9.24
CA THR A 59 4.87 11.15 8.60
C THR A 59 6.33 11.58 8.57
N VAL A 60 6.82 11.97 7.40
CA VAL A 60 8.16 12.55 7.22
C VAL A 60 8.00 14.06 7.05
N PRO A 61 8.38 14.86 8.05
CA PRO A 61 8.41 16.31 7.94
C PRO A 61 9.64 16.74 7.12
N VAL A 62 9.46 17.81 6.36
CA VAL A 62 10.52 18.51 5.62
C VAL A 62 10.45 19.97 6.01
N THR A 63 11.53 20.48 6.55
CA THR A 63 11.70 21.90 6.82
C THR A 63 12.68 22.49 5.80
N GLY A 64 12.59 23.78 5.55
CA GLY A 64 13.54 24.42 4.66
C GLY A 64 13.62 25.92 4.87
N THR A 65 14.64 26.51 4.23
CA THR A 65 14.89 27.95 4.24
C THR A 65 15.06 28.47 2.83
N VAL A 66 14.68 29.74 2.65
CA VAL A 66 14.96 30.53 1.44
C VAL A 66 15.63 31.82 1.84
N ALA A 67 16.71 32.18 1.20
CA ALA A 67 17.43 33.44 1.44
C ALA A 67 17.62 34.17 0.09
N PRO A 68 17.43 35.52 0.05
CA PRO A 68 16.81 36.34 1.09
C PRO A 68 15.28 36.11 1.17
N PHE A 69 14.69 36.44 2.32
CA PHE A 69 13.23 36.45 2.47
C PHE A 69 12.63 37.63 1.73
N VAL A 70 11.55 37.37 0.98
CA VAL A 70 10.70 38.38 0.36
C VAL A 70 9.24 38.04 0.68
N PRO A 71 8.42 39.01 1.20
CA PRO A 71 7.02 38.74 1.49
C PRO A 71 6.26 38.16 0.29
N GLY A 72 5.40 37.17 0.55
CA GLY A 72 4.63 36.49 -0.50
C GLY A 72 5.34 35.38 -1.25
N GLN A 73 6.60 35.09 -0.92
CA GLN A 73 7.33 33.96 -1.52
C GLN A 73 6.62 32.63 -1.31
N ARG A 74 6.75 31.75 -2.32
CA ARG A 74 6.31 30.36 -2.28
C ARG A 74 7.40 29.45 -2.78
N VAL A 75 7.47 28.25 -2.20
CA VAL A 75 8.37 27.17 -2.62
C VAL A 75 7.53 25.98 -3.05
N GLU A 76 7.88 25.37 -4.15
CA GLU A 76 7.34 24.09 -4.57
C GLU A 76 8.18 22.96 -3.96
N VAL A 77 7.58 22.18 -3.05
CA VAL A 77 8.18 20.97 -2.47
C VAL A 77 7.62 19.77 -3.21
N VAL A 78 8.51 18.99 -3.82
CA VAL A 78 8.15 17.80 -4.62
C VAL A 78 8.68 16.56 -3.94
N PHE A 79 7.78 15.63 -3.63
CA PHE A 79 8.10 14.31 -3.13
C PHE A 79 8.06 13.30 -4.26
N TYR A 80 8.98 12.34 -4.21
CA TYR A 80 9.14 11.28 -5.22
C TYR A 80 9.11 9.90 -4.54
N LEU A 81 8.66 8.90 -5.29
CA LEU A 81 8.75 7.47 -4.95
C LEU A 81 9.33 6.74 -6.16
N ASP A 82 10.40 5.99 -5.96
CA ASP A 82 11.12 5.24 -7.00
C ASP A 82 11.46 6.07 -8.26
N GLY A 83 11.81 7.35 -8.02
CA GLY A 83 12.17 8.30 -9.08
C GLY A 83 10.99 9.07 -9.70
N HIS A 84 9.75 8.58 -9.54
CA HIS A 84 8.53 9.20 -10.05
C HIS A 84 7.96 10.25 -9.09
N ARG A 85 7.37 11.31 -9.63
CA ARG A 85 6.72 12.35 -8.82
C ARG A 85 5.50 11.77 -8.11
N LEU A 86 5.54 11.76 -6.76
CA LEU A 86 4.44 11.28 -5.91
C LEU A 86 3.43 12.40 -5.62
N VAL A 87 3.91 13.53 -5.12
CA VAL A 87 3.08 14.70 -4.79
C VAL A 87 3.92 15.97 -4.84
N SER A 88 3.29 17.08 -5.20
CA SER A 88 3.88 18.42 -5.14
C SER A 88 2.99 19.34 -4.32
N ARG A 89 3.63 20.23 -3.56
CA ARG A 89 2.97 21.22 -2.72
C ARG A 89 3.64 22.57 -2.87
N LYS A 90 2.87 23.60 -3.22
CA LYS A 90 3.30 25.00 -3.17
C LYS A 90 3.03 25.54 -1.77
N VAL A 91 4.08 25.69 -0.97
CA VAL A 91 4.01 26.16 0.42
C VAL A 91 4.41 27.63 0.50
N ALA A 92 3.74 28.39 1.38
CA ALA A 92 4.12 29.76 1.67
C ALA A 92 5.41 29.77 2.48
N VAL A 93 6.25 30.77 2.24
CA VAL A 93 7.44 31.04 3.02
C VAL A 93 7.09 32.08 4.09
N GLN A 94 7.40 31.77 5.34
CA GLN A 94 7.22 32.66 6.48
C GLN A 94 8.58 33.33 6.80
N GLN A 95 8.53 34.55 7.35
CA GLN A 95 9.73 35.24 7.78
C GLN A 95 10.41 34.47 8.93
N GLY A 96 11.66 34.16 8.75
CA GLY A 96 12.54 33.55 9.74
C GLY A 96 13.61 34.53 10.24
N PRO A 97 14.56 34.04 11.04
CA PRO A 97 15.68 34.87 11.53
C PRO A 97 16.65 35.26 10.40
N ASN A 98 17.46 36.31 10.62
CA ASN A 98 18.58 36.70 9.74
C ASN A 98 18.17 36.87 8.27
N GLU A 99 17.07 37.57 7.99
CA GLU A 99 16.56 37.82 6.64
C GLU A 99 16.31 36.56 5.80
N THR A 100 16.15 35.40 6.45
CA THR A 100 15.76 34.16 5.79
C THR A 100 14.24 33.92 5.89
N GLY A 101 13.70 33.24 4.92
CA GLY A 101 12.35 32.68 5.01
C GLY A 101 12.39 31.20 5.41
N THR A 102 11.37 30.73 6.11
CA THR A 102 11.19 29.32 6.47
C THR A 102 9.96 28.73 5.84
N PHE A 103 9.97 27.43 5.56
CA PHE A 103 8.81 26.69 5.05
C PHE A 103 8.80 25.27 5.56
N GLU A 104 7.59 24.66 5.59
CA GLU A 104 7.39 23.28 6.03
C GLU A 104 6.50 22.52 5.05
N ALA A 105 6.77 21.24 4.91
CA ALA A 105 5.95 20.29 4.18
C ALA A 105 6.06 18.92 4.83
N SER A 106 5.19 17.97 4.47
CA SER A 106 5.30 16.60 4.96
C SER A 106 4.71 15.61 3.98
N VAL A 107 5.10 14.35 4.09
CA VAL A 107 4.50 13.23 3.37
C VAL A 107 4.27 12.04 4.31
N ILE A 108 3.16 11.32 4.11
CA ILE A 108 2.94 10.04 4.78
C ILE A 108 3.49 8.93 3.90
N VAL A 109 4.31 8.06 4.47
CA VAL A 109 4.93 6.92 3.80
C VAL A 109 3.93 5.76 3.74
N LYS A 110 3.21 5.62 2.64
CA LYS A 110 2.15 4.61 2.49
C LYS A 110 2.63 3.28 1.89
N GLU A 111 3.73 3.30 1.18
CA GLU A 111 4.25 2.19 0.39
C GLU A 111 5.74 2.01 0.64
N GLY A 112 6.26 0.81 0.37
CA GLY A 112 7.70 0.56 0.32
C GLY A 112 8.32 1.23 -0.91
N GLY A 113 9.64 1.52 -0.85
CA GLY A 113 10.35 2.08 -1.99
C GLY A 113 11.43 3.08 -1.57
N LYS A 114 12.02 3.73 -2.58
CA LYS A 114 13.01 4.79 -2.43
C LYS A 114 12.33 6.14 -2.56
N TYR A 115 12.15 6.81 -1.44
CA TYR A 115 11.59 8.16 -1.40
C TYR A 115 12.66 9.21 -1.64
N ALA A 116 12.25 10.36 -2.20
CA ALA A 116 13.09 11.54 -2.27
C ALA A 116 12.23 12.81 -2.15
N VAL A 117 12.88 13.92 -1.80
CA VAL A 117 12.26 15.25 -1.79
C VAL A 117 13.23 16.27 -2.37
N SER A 118 12.70 17.24 -3.11
CA SER A 118 13.39 18.47 -3.49
C SER A 118 12.48 19.67 -3.29
N ALA A 119 13.08 20.84 -3.17
CA ALA A 119 12.36 22.11 -3.10
C ALA A 119 12.85 23.05 -4.19
N LYS A 120 11.94 23.84 -4.77
CA LYS A 120 12.22 24.81 -5.84
C LYS A 120 11.57 26.15 -5.53
N HIS A 121 12.36 27.21 -5.56
CA HIS A 121 11.90 28.59 -5.66
C HIS A 121 11.91 28.99 -7.13
N ALA A 122 10.79 29.45 -7.65
CA ALA A 122 10.71 29.98 -9.01
C ALA A 122 11.26 31.42 -9.06
N ALA A 123 11.80 31.85 -10.18
CA ALA A 123 12.20 33.24 -10.33
C ALA A 123 10.99 34.18 -10.14
N THR A 124 11.23 35.31 -9.50
CA THR A 124 10.32 36.44 -9.34
C THR A 124 10.93 37.71 -9.97
N ALA A 125 10.22 38.82 -9.92
CA ALA A 125 10.76 40.09 -10.42
C ALA A 125 11.99 40.57 -9.61
N THR A 126 12.11 40.16 -8.34
CA THR A 126 13.13 40.64 -7.40
C THR A 126 14.13 39.57 -6.97
N LEU A 127 13.91 38.28 -7.29
CA LEU A 127 14.74 37.20 -6.86
C LEU A 127 14.81 36.08 -7.91
N GLY A 128 16.02 35.60 -8.18
CA GLY A 128 16.26 34.50 -9.15
C GLY A 128 15.77 33.15 -8.63
N ALA A 129 15.64 32.18 -9.54
CA ALA A 129 15.27 30.82 -9.20
C ALA A 129 16.40 30.07 -8.50
N ASP A 130 16.02 29.09 -7.64
CA ASP A 130 16.93 28.09 -7.09
C ASP A 130 16.19 26.78 -6.80
N SER A 131 16.95 25.68 -6.74
CA SER A 131 16.41 24.37 -6.39
C SER A 131 17.43 23.53 -5.62
N THR A 132 16.95 22.72 -4.69
CA THR A 132 17.80 21.80 -3.95
C THR A 132 18.11 20.54 -4.75
N VAL A 133 19.23 19.89 -4.44
CA VAL A 133 19.42 18.48 -4.79
C VAL A 133 18.39 17.62 -4.03
N ARG A 134 18.07 16.44 -4.57
CA ARG A 134 17.16 15.52 -3.91
C ARG A 134 17.77 14.92 -2.66
N LYS A 135 17.05 14.97 -1.53
CA LYS A 135 17.35 14.18 -0.33
C LYS A 135 16.55 12.88 -0.37
N HIS A 136 17.19 11.76 -0.06
CA HIS A 136 16.65 10.41 -0.22
C HIS A 136 16.49 9.69 1.12
N TRP A 137 15.49 8.80 1.21
CA TRP A 137 15.34 7.83 2.30
C TRP A 137 14.64 6.57 1.81
N THR A 138 14.66 5.51 2.64
CA THR A 138 13.94 4.25 2.41
C THR A 138 12.91 4.00 3.49
N VAL A 139 12.15 2.91 3.38
CA VAL A 139 11.10 2.55 4.34
C VAL A 139 11.55 1.43 5.25
N SER A 140 11.26 1.54 6.55
CA SER A 140 11.40 0.47 7.52
C SER A 140 10.03 -0.07 7.97
N TYR A 141 10.01 -1.35 8.25
CA TYR A 141 8.84 -2.07 8.75
C TYR A 141 9.17 -2.56 10.17
N PRO A 142 8.42 -2.14 11.20
CA PRO A 142 8.68 -2.60 12.58
C PRO A 142 8.22 -4.05 12.78
N LYS A 143 8.63 -4.66 13.88
CA LYS A 143 7.99 -5.84 14.45
C LYS A 143 6.75 -5.36 15.19
N LEU A 144 5.62 -6.07 15.04
CA LEU A 144 4.41 -5.82 15.83
C LEU A 144 4.32 -6.81 16.99
N ASN A 145 3.92 -6.31 18.15
CA ASN A 145 3.79 -7.09 19.37
C ASN A 145 2.32 -7.25 19.76
N ARG A 146 1.98 -8.39 20.36
CA ARG A 146 0.64 -8.61 20.90
C ARG A 146 0.32 -7.55 21.95
N GLY A 147 -0.90 -6.99 21.89
CA GLY A 147 -1.34 -5.89 22.74
C GLY A 147 -1.02 -4.49 22.18
N GLU A 148 -0.12 -4.38 21.22
CA GLU A 148 0.20 -3.10 20.59
C GLU A 148 -1.01 -2.55 19.81
N CYS A 149 -1.28 -1.24 19.97
CA CYS A 149 -2.33 -0.53 19.25
C CYS A 149 -1.72 0.66 18.51
N SER A 150 -1.76 0.64 17.18
CA SER A 150 -1.16 1.68 16.35
C SER A 150 -1.81 1.78 14.97
N ALA A 151 -1.53 2.87 14.25
CA ALA A 151 -1.93 3.01 12.84
C ALA A 151 -1.32 1.91 11.97
N ILE A 152 -0.11 1.46 12.29
CA ILE A 152 0.58 0.39 11.54
C ILE A 152 -0.15 -0.94 11.71
N VAL A 153 -0.58 -1.29 12.93
CA VAL A 153 -1.41 -2.48 13.18
C VAL A 153 -2.72 -2.40 12.39
N GLY A 154 -3.39 -1.24 12.38
CA GLY A 154 -4.61 -1.04 11.60
C GLY A 154 -4.39 -1.20 10.10
N GLY A 155 -3.32 -0.61 9.56
CA GLY A 155 -2.93 -0.76 8.16
C GLY A 155 -2.59 -2.22 7.80
N PHE A 156 -1.82 -2.90 8.64
CA PHE A 156 -1.48 -4.31 8.46
C PHE A 156 -2.73 -5.20 8.39
N LYS A 157 -3.70 -5.01 9.32
CA LYS A 157 -4.99 -5.71 9.29
C LYS A 157 -5.77 -5.43 8.01
N SER A 158 -5.82 -4.18 7.56
CA SER A 158 -6.52 -3.82 6.31
C SER A 158 -5.91 -4.50 5.09
N HIS A 159 -4.60 -4.65 5.02
CA HIS A 159 -3.93 -5.34 3.91
C HIS A 159 -4.15 -6.86 3.98
N LEU A 160 -4.11 -7.48 5.17
CA LEU A 160 -4.47 -8.88 5.35
C LEU A 160 -5.92 -9.16 4.92
N ALA A 161 -6.86 -8.28 5.29
CA ALA A 161 -8.28 -8.43 4.92
C ALA A 161 -8.49 -8.38 3.39
N LYS A 162 -7.75 -7.54 2.66
CA LYS A 162 -7.80 -7.50 1.18
C LYS A 162 -7.36 -8.80 0.52
N MET A 163 -6.58 -9.62 1.22
CA MET A 163 -6.12 -10.93 0.76
C MET A 163 -6.97 -12.10 1.28
N GLY A 164 -8.11 -11.80 1.93
CA GLY A 164 -9.01 -12.81 2.48
C GLY A 164 -8.67 -13.29 3.90
N TYR A 165 -7.62 -12.79 4.54
CA TYR A 165 -7.37 -13.11 5.95
C TYR A 165 -8.35 -12.35 6.84
N VAL A 166 -9.03 -13.07 7.74
CA VAL A 166 -10.17 -12.54 8.48
C VAL A 166 -9.75 -11.55 9.55
N SER A 167 -9.61 -10.29 9.15
CA SER A 167 -9.20 -9.21 10.05
C SER A 167 -10.41 -8.53 10.69
N GLY A 168 -10.51 -8.63 12.00
CA GLY A 168 -11.49 -7.82 12.75
C GLY A 168 -11.12 -6.32 12.72
N GLY A 169 -12.08 -5.44 13.01
CA GLY A 169 -11.85 -3.99 13.11
C GLY A 169 -10.82 -3.57 14.17
N GLY A 170 -10.55 -2.26 14.22
CA GLY A 170 -9.67 -1.65 15.23
C GLY A 170 -8.19 -1.72 14.91
N ARG A 171 -7.39 -1.06 15.77
CA ARG A 171 -5.96 -0.82 15.57
C ARG A 171 -5.05 -1.64 16.49
N CYS A 172 -5.59 -2.66 17.19
CA CYS A 172 -4.82 -3.42 18.19
C CYS A 172 -4.46 -4.82 17.68
N PHE A 173 -3.26 -5.29 18.03
CA PHE A 173 -2.80 -6.65 17.79
C PHE A 173 -3.40 -7.59 18.82
N THR A 174 -4.59 -8.09 18.56
CA THR A 174 -5.33 -9.03 19.39
C THR A 174 -4.87 -10.48 19.16
N ALA A 175 -5.37 -11.43 19.97
CA ALA A 175 -5.18 -12.85 19.74
C ALA A 175 -5.70 -13.30 18.37
N ARG A 176 -6.79 -12.68 17.89
CA ARG A 176 -7.34 -12.93 16.55
C ARG A 176 -6.33 -12.58 15.45
N LEU A 177 -5.74 -11.36 15.47
CA LEU A 177 -4.70 -11.00 14.50
C LEU A 177 -3.52 -12.00 14.54
N GLY A 178 -3.16 -12.51 15.73
CA GLY A 178 -2.14 -13.55 15.82
C GLY A 178 -2.52 -14.84 15.07
N ARG A 179 -3.80 -15.25 15.06
CA ARG A 179 -4.27 -16.40 14.28
C ARG A 179 -4.27 -16.11 12.77
N GLU A 180 -4.60 -14.91 12.36
CA GLU A 180 -4.52 -14.48 10.96
C GLU A 180 -3.06 -14.48 10.46
N VAL A 181 -2.13 -14.00 11.28
CA VAL A 181 -0.69 -14.11 10.99
C VAL A 181 -0.25 -15.57 10.87
N LEU A 182 -0.77 -16.45 11.71
CA LEU A 182 -0.50 -17.91 11.60
C LEU A 182 -1.06 -18.46 10.28
N ALA A 183 -2.28 -18.10 9.89
CA ALA A 183 -2.86 -18.50 8.60
C ALA A 183 -2.01 -17.98 7.42
N TYR A 184 -1.63 -16.70 7.44
CA TYR A 184 -0.75 -16.11 6.44
C TYR A 184 0.57 -16.87 6.31
N ARG A 185 1.20 -17.20 7.43
CA ARG A 185 2.46 -17.93 7.45
C ARG A 185 2.32 -19.37 6.94
N LYS A 186 1.22 -20.05 7.26
CA LYS A 186 0.89 -21.39 6.76
C LYS A 186 0.69 -21.39 5.24
N VAL A 187 -0.07 -20.43 4.70
CA VAL A 187 -0.29 -20.28 3.26
C VAL A 187 1.02 -20.08 2.50
N ASN A 188 1.96 -19.35 3.11
CA ASN A 188 3.22 -18.95 2.47
C ASN A 188 4.44 -19.80 2.86
N ASP A 189 4.24 -21.00 3.42
CA ASP A 189 5.30 -21.95 3.82
C ASP A 189 6.37 -21.37 4.76
N LEU A 190 5.94 -20.46 5.63
CA LEU A 190 6.81 -19.84 6.62
C LEU A 190 6.68 -20.56 7.97
N ASP A 191 7.64 -20.36 8.86
CA ASP A 191 7.55 -20.87 10.24
C ASP A 191 6.18 -20.61 10.83
N ARG A 192 5.49 -21.65 11.29
CA ARG A 192 4.10 -21.62 11.76
C ARG A 192 3.97 -20.95 13.13
N THR A 193 4.19 -19.64 13.19
CA THR A 193 4.11 -18.82 14.40
C THR A 193 3.09 -17.68 14.25
N LYS A 194 2.74 -17.07 15.38
CA LYS A 194 1.84 -15.89 15.43
C LYS A 194 2.60 -14.55 15.43
N LYS A 195 3.90 -14.54 15.05
CA LYS A 195 4.78 -13.39 15.11
C LYS A 195 4.74 -12.59 13.79
N ALA A 196 4.45 -11.29 13.87
CA ALA A 196 4.47 -10.36 12.75
C ALA A 196 5.76 -9.53 12.76
N GLY A 197 6.81 -10.08 12.16
CA GLY A 197 8.11 -9.41 12.01
C GLY A 197 8.17 -8.51 10.76
N PRO A 198 9.28 -7.76 10.59
CA PRO A 198 9.47 -6.80 9.50
C PRO A 198 9.24 -7.39 8.10
N GLY A 199 9.70 -8.61 7.84
CA GLY A 199 9.52 -9.30 6.56
C GLY A 199 8.06 -9.60 6.25
N ILE A 200 7.28 -10.02 7.26
CA ILE A 200 5.83 -10.26 7.12
C ILE A 200 5.11 -8.94 6.84
N LEU A 201 5.41 -7.90 7.59
CA LEU A 201 4.81 -6.58 7.37
C LEU A 201 5.08 -6.09 5.95
N LYS A 202 6.35 -6.13 5.53
CA LYS A 202 6.74 -5.72 4.19
C LYS A 202 5.94 -6.45 3.12
N ALA A 203 5.91 -7.79 3.17
CA ALA A 203 5.19 -8.61 2.19
C ALA A 203 3.69 -8.28 2.15
N VAL A 204 3.05 -8.15 3.32
CA VAL A 204 1.62 -7.83 3.43
C VAL A 204 1.31 -6.41 2.91
N PHE A 205 2.12 -5.40 3.23
CA PHE A 205 1.95 -4.05 2.69
C PHE A 205 2.18 -3.98 1.17
N GLU A 206 2.99 -4.89 0.62
CA GLU A 206 3.19 -5.06 -0.83
C GLU A 206 2.11 -5.92 -1.49
N GLY A 207 1.09 -6.37 -0.76
CA GLY A 207 0.01 -7.22 -1.28
C GLY A 207 0.44 -8.63 -1.66
N LYS A 208 1.56 -9.12 -1.12
CA LYS A 208 2.11 -10.46 -1.39
C LYS A 208 1.61 -11.48 -0.37
N GLY A 209 1.43 -12.72 -0.80
CA GLY A 209 1.10 -13.85 0.07
C GLY A 209 -0.40 -14.11 0.20
N GLY A 210 -1.19 -13.77 -0.82
CA GLY A 210 -2.57 -14.23 -0.95
C GLY A 210 -2.65 -15.74 -1.21
N TYR A 211 -3.76 -16.35 -0.84
CA TYR A 211 -4.04 -17.75 -1.14
C TYR A 211 -4.41 -17.93 -2.62
N HIS A 212 -3.88 -18.96 -3.25
CA HIS A 212 -4.26 -19.37 -4.60
C HIS A 212 -5.41 -20.36 -4.52
N VAL A 213 -6.59 -19.94 -4.96
CA VAL A 213 -7.79 -20.78 -5.02
C VAL A 213 -7.53 -21.93 -5.99
N LYS A 214 -7.76 -23.17 -5.53
CA LYS A 214 -7.50 -24.36 -6.35
C LYS A 214 -8.66 -24.66 -7.31
N TYR A 215 -9.89 -24.31 -6.92
CA TYR A 215 -11.10 -24.57 -7.71
C TYR A 215 -11.87 -23.25 -7.98
N PRO A 216 -11.31 -22.28 -8.72
CA PRO A 216 -11.87 -20.93 -8.83
C PRO A 216 -13.27 -20.88 -9.49
N ASP A 217 -13.60 -21.89 -10.30
CA ASP A 217 -14.85 -21.98 -11.06
C ASP A 217 -15.94 -22.79 -10.32
N ALA A 218 -15.68 -23.26 -9.10
CA ALA A 218 -16.63 -24.09 -8.35
C ALA A 218 -17.74 -23.30 -7.62
N GLY A 219 -17.85 -21.99 -7.86
CA GLY A 219 -18.79 -21.12 -7.18
C GLY A 219 -18.39 -20.84 -5.72
N GLU A 220 -19.39 -20.63 -4.85
CA GLU A 220 -19.17 -20.47 -3.42
C GLU A 220 -18.86 -21.83 -2.78
N HIS A 221 -17.73 -21.96 -2.10
CA HIS A 221 -17.27 -23.24 -1.55
C HIS A 221 -16.18 -23.07 -0.50
N ALA A 222 -15.89 -24.16 0.22
CA ALA A 222 -14.78 -24.27 1.16
C ALA A 222 -13.63 -25.10 0.57
N GLU A 223 -12.38 -24.69 0.79
CA GLU A 223 -11.16 -25.45 0.50
C GLU A 223 -10.40 -25.77 1.79
N VAL A 224 -10.03 -27.03 2.01
CA VAL A 224 -9.16 -27.46 3.10
C VAL A 224 -7.85 -27.96 2.51
N SER A 225 -6.79 -27.19 2.67
CA SER A 225 -5.45 -27.65 2.31
C SER A 225 -4.81 -28.38 3.49
N LEU A 226 -4.60 -29.69 3.33
CA LEU A 226 -3.94 -30.54 4.35
C LEU A 226 -2.46 -30.21 4.49
N GLU A 227 -1.80 -29.84 3.39
CA GLU A 227 -0.41 -29.40 3.41
C GLU A 227 -0.23 -28.08 4.15
N LYS A 228 -1.03 -27.08 3.79
CA LYS A 228 -0.95 -25.74 4.40
C LYS A 228 -1.61 -25.69 5.79
N GLN A 229 -2.47 -26.66 6.13
CA GLN A 229 -3.24 -26.65 7.37
C GLN A 229 -4.08 -25.38 7.52
N VAL A 230 -4.87 -25.09 6.48
CA VAL A 230 -5.81 -23.95 6.42
C VAL A 230 -7.17 -24.38 5.89
N LEU A 231 -8.21 -23.73 6.38
CA LEU A 231 -9.55 -23.70 5.82
C LEU A 231 -9.73 -22.35 5.12
N VAL A 232 -10.16 -22.38 3.88
CA VAL A 232 -10.40 -21.18 3.07
C VAL A 232 -11.83 -21.20 2.58
N LEU A 233 -12.55 -20.11 2.81
CA LEU A 233 -13.89 -19.90 2.28
C LEU A 233 -13.79 -19.00 1.06
N ILE A 234 -14.39 -19.44 -0.04
CA ILE A 234 -14.28 -18.83 -1.37
C ILE A 234 -15.65 -18.33 -1.83
N LYS A 235 -15.65 -17.12 -2.36
CA LYS A 235 -16.80 -16.49 -3.01
C LYS A 235 -16.32 -15.71 -4.23
N ASP A 236 -17.06 -15.82 -5.33
CA ASP A 236 -16.71 -15.16 -6.61
C ASP A 236 -15.25 -15.48 -7.05
N GLY A 237 -14.82 -16.74 -6.88
CA GLY A 237 -13.48 -17.22 -7.22
C GLY A 237 -12.36 -16.63 -6.37
N LYS A 238 -12.66 -15.99 -5.24
CA LYS A 238 -11.68 -15.32 -4.36
C LYS A 238 -11.82 -15.76 -2.90
N PRO A 239 -10.72 -15.87 -2.15
CA PRO A 239 -10.80 -16.12 -0.73
C PRO A 239 -11.38 -14.90 -0.01
N PHE A 240 -12.42 -15.08 0.79
CA PHE A 240 -12.98 -14.06 1.66
C PHE A 240 -12.75 -14.33 3.15
N ALA A 241 -12.42 -15.60 3.49
CA ALA A 241 -12.04 -15.96 4.85
C ALA A 241 -11.02 -17.10 4.85
N ILE A 242 -9.88 -16.90 5.52
CA ILE A 242 -8.79 -17.87 5.65
C ILE A 242 -8.52 -18.10 7.13
N TYR A 243 -8.64 -19.36 7.56
CA TYR A 243 -8.47 -19.77 8.96
C TYR A 243 -7.33 -20.80 9.11
N PRO A 244 -6.46 -20.68 10.12
CA PRO A 244 -5.51 -21.73 10.43
C PRO A 244 -6.24 -22.89 11.14
N VAL A 245 -5.98 -24.10 10.70
CA VAL A 245 -6.62 -25.31 11.22
C VAL A 245 -5.60 -26.35 11.66
N SER A 246 -6.08 -27.42 12.31
CA SER A 246 -5.35 -28.67 12.54
C SER A 246 -6.22 -29.84 12.04
N THR A 247 -5.73 -30.53 11.02
CA THR A 247 -6.41 -31.66 10.36
C THR A 247 -5.97 -33.02 10.96
N GLY A 248 -6.41 -34.13 10.38
CA GLY A 248 -6.09 -35.49 10.83
C GLY A 248 -4.61 -35.80 10.85
N LYS A 249 -4.14 -36.43 11.94
CA LYS A 249 -2.77 -36.95 12.05
C LYS A 249 -2.56 -38.14 11.11
N PRO A 250 -1.30 -38.55 10.82
CA PRO A 250 -1.02 -39.64 9.87
C PRO A 250 -1.73 -40.95 10.16
N SER A 251 -1.98 -41.30 11.42
CA SER A 251 -2.71 -42.53 11.84
C SER A 251 -4.24 -42.43 11.68
N THR A 252 -4.78 -41.23 11.57
CA THR A 252 -6.21 -40.95 11.38
C THR A 252 -6.36 -39.76 10.44
N PRO A 253 -6.03 -39.93 9.13
CA PRO A 253 -5.96 -38.81 8.19
C PRO A 253 -7.34 -38.22 7.90
N THR A 254 -7.40 -36.93 7.59
CA THR A 254 -8.59 -36.31 7.01
C THR A 254 -8.78 -36.86 5.58
N VAL A 255 -9.99 -37.30 5.26
CA VAL A 255 -10.31 -37.83 3.94
C VAL A 255 -10.25 -36.72 2.89
N THR A 256 -9.55 -36.99 1.78
CA THR A 256 -9.48 -36.07 0.63
C THR A 256 -10.65 -36.32 -0.31
N GLY A 257 -11.04 -35.31 -1.06
CA GLY A 257 -12.09 -35.41 -2.05
C GLY A 257 -12.95 -34.16 -2.14
N HIS A 258 -14.04 -34.29 -2.91
CA HIS A 258 -15.09 -33.27 -3.04
C HIS A 258 -16.36 -33.78 -2.35
N TYR A 259 -16.89 -33.00 -1.45
CA TYR A 259 -18.05 -33.32 -0.64
C TYR A 259 -18.99 -32.12 -0.55
N SER A 260 -20.12 -32.29 0.13
CA SER A 260 -21.01 -31.19 0.49
C SER A 260 -21.36 -31.25 1.98
N PHE A 261 -21.52 -30.07 2.57
CA PHE A 261 -21.97 -29.97 3.96
C PHE A 261 -23.43 -30.44 4.10
N TYR A 262 -23.69 -31.36 5.03
CA TYR A 262 -25.00 -32.00 5.14
C TYR A 262 -25.63 -31.96 6.54
N ARG A 263 -24.85 -31.66 7.61
CA ARG A 263 -25.37 -31.62 8.98
C ARG A 263 -24.66 -30.54 9.81
N GLN A 264 -25.44 -29.83 10.59
CA GLN A 264 -24.99 -28.87 11.58
C GLN A 264 -25.31 -29.33 13.00
N GLU A 265 -24.43 -29.00 13.96
CA GLU A 265 -24.63 -29.28 15.38
C GLU A 265 -24.11 -28.07 16.17
N PRO A 266 -25.01 -27.24 16.76
CA PRO A 266 -24.62 -26.05 17.52
C PRO A 266 -24.16 -26.43 18.93
N GLY A 267 -23.33 -25.58 19.53
CA GLY A 267 -22.80 -25.79 20.87
C GLY A 267 -21.74 -26.88 20.95
N TYR A 268 -21.54 -27.48 22.14
CA TYR A 268 -20.65 -28.59 22.34
C TYR A 268 -21.41 -29.90 22.21
N ASN A 269 -20.82 -30.89 21.54
CA ASN A 269 -21.27 -32.26 21.58
C ASN A 269 -20.49 -33.10 22.59
N SER A 270 -20.83 -34.41 22.71
CA SER A 270 -20.18 -35.35 23.62
C SER A 270 -18.69 -35.57 23.36
N GLU A 271 -18.24 -35.33 22.13
CA GLU A 271 -16.84 -35.45 21.70
C GLU A 271 -16.02 -34.15 21.95
N GLY A 272 -16.64 -33.15 22.59
CA GLY A 272 -16.01 -31.86 22.85
C GLY A 272 -15.83 -30.99 21.59
N MET A 273 -16.51 -31.33 20.49
CA MET A 273 -16.53 -30.52 19.27
C MET A 273 -17.51 -29.37 19.47
N TYR A 274 -17.09 -28.16 19.06
CA TYR A 274 -17.83 -26.91 19.24
C TYR A 274 -18.33 -26.37 17.91
N TYR A 275 -19.66 -26.21 17.75
CA TYR A 275 -20.30 -25.74 16.53
C TYR A 275 -19.83 -26.52 15.29
N SER A 276 -20.21 -27.82 15.22
CA SER A 276 -19.75 -28.73 14.16
C SER A 276 -20.55 -28.60 12.87
N PHE A 277 -19.87 -28.59 11.73
CA PHE A 277 -20.46 -28.68 10.41
C PHE A 277 -19.86 -29.87 9.65
N TYR A 278 -20.65 -30.89 9.38
CA TYR A 278 -20.22 -32.19 8.85
C TYR A 278 -20.33 -32.24 7.34
N TRP A 279 -19.32 -32.87 6.71
CA TRP A 279 -19.28 -33.04 5.24
C TRP A 279 -19.17 -34.51 4.78
N HIS A 280 -18.68 -35.43 5.62
CA HIS A 280 -18.53 -36.85 5.27
C HIS A 280 -18.53 -37.70 6.53
N ASN A 281 -19.49 -38.68 6.64
CA ASN A 281 -19.67 -39.52 7.82
C ASN A 281 -19.62 -38.70 9.13
N GLY A 282 -18.61 -38.92 9.98
CA GLY A 282 -18.40 -38.17 11.22
C GLY A 282 -17.39 -37.03 11.11
N TYR A 283 -16.87 -36.73 9.91
CA TYR A 283 -15.90 -35.65 9.70
C TYR A 283 -16.58 -34.28 9.67
N ALA A 284 -16.05 -33.35 10.45
CA ALA A 284 -16.61 -32.01 10.60
C ALA A 284 -15.53 -30.93 10.65
N VAL A 285 -15.91 -29.71 10.22
CA VAL A 285 -15.25 -28.46 10.64
C VAL A 285 -15.84 -28.07 11.98
N HIS A 286 -15.01 -27.96 13.02
CA HIS A 286 -15.49 -27.65 14.36
C HIS A 286 -14.43 -26.92 15.21
N GLY A 287 -14.87 -26.14 16.18
CA GLY A 287 -13.99 -25.59 17.21
C GLY A 287 -13.49 -26.68 18.15
N TYR A 288 -12.23 -26.58 18.57
CA TYR A 288 -11.65 -27.50 19.53
C TYR A 288 -10.68 -26.82 20.49
N ALA A 289 -10.51 -27.36 21.69
CA ALA A 289 -9.62 -26.79 22.69
C ALA A 289 -8.16 -26.76 22.22
N GLU A 290 -7.74 -27.84 21.53
CA GLU A 290 -6.38 -27.98 21.02
C GLU A 290 -6.33 -27.88 19.50
N VAL A 291 -5.70 -26.79 19.01
CA VAL A 291 -5.46 -26.52 17.59
C VAL A 291 -3.97 -26.24 17.40
N PRO A 292 -3.13 -27.27 17.38
CA PRO A 292 -1.70 -27.10 17.11
C PRO A 292 -1.47 -26.63 15.67
N ASN A 293 -0.25 -26.21 15.36
CA ASN A 293 0.07 -25.69 14.02
C ASN A 293 0.40 -26.81 12.99
N TYR A 294 0.13 -28.07 13.34
CA TYR A 294 0.32 -29.28 12.54
C TYR A 294 -0.92 -30.18 12.60
N ALA A 295 -0.95 -31.25 11.81
CA ALA A 295 -2.01 -32.24 11.76
C ALA A 295 -2.04 -33.11 13.05
N ALA A 296 -3.14 -33.05 13.82
CA ALA A 296 -3.24 -33.70 15.15
C ALA A 296 -4.63 -34.25 15.48
N SER A 297 -5.64 -34.04 14.63
CA SER A 297 -7.00 -34.53 14.87
C SER A 297 -7.15 -36.03 14.55
N HIS A 298 -8.35 -36.59 14.79
CA HIS A 298 -8.74 -37.93 14.36
C HIS A 298 -9.47 -37.92 13.01
N GLY A 299 -9.20 -36.88 12.15
CA GLY A 299 -9.75 -36.75 10.82
C GLY A 299 -10.56 -35.48 10.59
N CYS A 300 -11.16 -34.90 11.62
CA CYS A 300 -11.88 -33.62 11.53
C CYS A 300 -10.92 -32.44 11.24
N VAL A 301 -11.49 -31.33 10.81
CA VAL A 301 -10.82 -30.03 10.66
C VAL A 301 -11.06 -29.22 11.92
N ARG A 302 -10.07 -29.20 12.82
CA ARG A 302 -10.14 -28.41 14.06
C ARG A 302 -9.82 -26.95 13.80
N THR A 303 -10.69 -26.05 14.24
CA THR A 303 -10.53 -24.59 14.23
C THR A 303 -10.41 -24.07 15.67
N PHE A 304 -9.95 -22.85 15.83
CA PHE A 304 -9.97 -22.20 17.14
C PHE A 304 -11.42 -21.93 17.60
N ILE A 305 -11.76 -22.29 18.84
CA ILE A 305 -13.09 -22.03 19.42
C ILE A 305 -13.54 -20.59 19.22
N ALA A 306 -12.61 -19.61 19.36
CA ALA A 306 -12.93 -18.21 19.22
C ALA A 306 -13.26 -17.76 17.77
N ASP A 307 -12.97 -18.57 16.76
CA ASP A 307 -13.29 -18.30 15.36
C ASP A 307 -14.47 -19.14 14.87
N GLN A 308 -14.75 -20.27 15.52
CA GLN A 308 -15.70 -21.25 15.06
C GLN A 308 -17.16 -20.75 14.92
N PRO A 309 -17.73 -19.94 15.80
CA PRO A 309 -19.09 -19.43 15.59
C PRO A 309 -19.22 -18.68 14.27
N ARG A 310 -18.20 -17.87 13.92
CA ARG A 310 -18.19 -17.15 12.65
C ARG A 310 -18.01 -18.07 11.44
N ILE A 311 -17.17 -19.11 11.56
CA ILE A 311 -17.02 -20.12 10.49
C ILE A 311 -18.35 -20.84 10.27
N TYR A 312 -19.01 -21.23 11.37
CA TYR A 312 -20.30 -21.92 11.34
C TYR A 312 -21.42 -21.08 10.67
N GLU A 313 -21.42 -19.75 10.89
CA GLU A 313 -22.36 -18.82 10.23
C GLU A 313 -22.06 -18.60 8.74
N GLN A 314 -20.81 -18.83 8.31
CA GLN A 314 -20.35 -18.63 6.95
C GLN A 314 -20.46 -19.87 6.06
N LEU A 315 -20.64 -21.05 6.66
CA LEU A 315 -20.84 -22.31 5.94
C LEU A 315 -22.33 -22.60 5.77
N HIS A 316 -22.70 -23.20 4.63
CA HIS A 316 -24.11 -23.46 4.31
C HIS A 316 -24.38 -24.93 3.98
N PHE A 317 -25.60 -25.40 4.23
CA PHE A 317 -26.05 -26.72 3.77
C PHE A 317 -25.95 -26.83 2.25
N GLY A 318 -25.42 -27.96 1.77
CA GLY A 318 -25.23 -28.22 0.36
C GLY A 318 -24.01 -27.51 -0.28
N GLU A 319 -23.38 -26.60 0.46
CA GLU A 319 -22.14 -25.93 0.00
C GLU A 319 -21.02 -26.98 -0.18
N SER A 320 -20.28 -26.84 -1.28
CA SER A 320 -19.15 -27.72 -1.58
C SER A 320 -17.99 -27.52 -0.65
N ILE A 321 -17.31 -28.60 -0.28
CA ILE A 321 -16.01 -28.60 0.39
C ILE A 321 -15.03 -29.48 -0.37
N PHE A 322 -13.89 -28.92 -0.73
CA PHE A 322 -12.76 -29.62 -1.36
C PHE A 322 -11.65 -29.82 -0.33
N VAL A 323 -11.26 -31.08 -0.10
CA VAL A 323 -10.20 -31.46 0.83
C VAL A 323 -9.03 -32.08 0.07
N PHE A 324 -7.80 -31.52 0.19
CA PHE A 324 -6.62 -31.96 -0.58
C PHE A 324 -5.30 -31.72 0.14
#